data_4dc3777e8921cb2cf153929199c9edf9
#
_entry.id   4dc3777e8921cb2cf153929199c9edf9
#
_cell.length_a   1.000
_cell.length_b   1.000
_cell.length_c   1.000
_cell.angle_alpha   90.00
_cell.angle_beta   90.00
_cell.angle_gamma   90.00
#
_symmetry.space_group_name_H-M   'P 1'
#
loop_
_entity.id
_entity.type
_entity.pdbx_description
1 polymer ?
#
loop_
_entity_poly.entity_id
_entity_poly.type
_entity_poly.pdbx_seq_one_letter_code
_entity_poly.pdbx_strand_id
1 'polypeptide(L)'
;MTLTSGAAASHQAILGDRLRLSLDAELAHAVVGANGPLAHPSLVCDVAIGQSTLATQRVKANLFYRGLTFYRYPVIGDTLFTRTEVVGLRQNSAKPGRAPTGLAALRMTTIDQVGRLVLDFYRCAMLPLSPGATDTGHADDLTRIGVDLGAAPDPTADWNAAAFRERVPGPHFYPDIAGSVLRSTGDVVSSAPELARLTLNVAATHHDSRVGGQRLVYGGHTIGLALAQAGQLLPNLATVLGWESCDHTGPVHEGDTLYSDLHVEAAAPLPGDRGGVLTLRSVVYAVAAEGDDRQVLDWRFSALHF
;
A
#
# COMPACT_ATOMS: atom_id res chain seq x y z
N MET A 1 10.84 4.83 -12.84
CA MET A 1 10.81 6.18 -12.22
C MET A 1 11.88 6.27 -11.16
N THR A 2 12.70 7.33 -11.17
CA THR A 2 13.66 7.57 -10.08
C THR A 2 12.93 8.14 -8.86
N LEU A 3 13.21 7.57 -7.69
CA LEU A 3 12.69 8.04 -6.40
C LEU A 3 13.51 9.25 -5.95
N THR A 4 13.08 10.46 -6.36
CA THR A 4 13.79 11.69 -6.01
C THR A 4 13.46 12.19 -4.62
N SER A 5 14.34 13.00 -4.02
CA SER A 5 14.06 13.66 -2.74
C SER A 5 12.82 14.56 -2.81
N GLY A 6 12.59 15.21 -3.96
CA GLY A 6 11.37 16.00 -4.21
C GLY A 6 10.11 15.14 -4.20
N ALA A 7 10.15 13.96 -4.84
CA ALA A 7 9.04 13.02 -4.81
C ALA A 7 8.75 12.51 -3.38
N ALA A 8 9.79 12.15 -2.62
CA ALA A 8 9.65 11.72 -1.24
C ALA A 8 9.06 12.81 -0.34
N ALA A 9 9.54 14.07 -0.47
CA ALA A 9 9.03 15.19 0.31
C ALA A 9 7.56 15.51 -0.03
N SER A 10 7.20 15.46 -1.32
CA SER A 10 5.81 15.67 -1.75
C SER A 10 4.87 14.56 -1.25
N HIS A 11 5.32 13.32 -1.35
CA HIS A 11 4.58 12.15 -0.83
C HIS A 11 4.36 12.27 0.67
N GLN A 12 5.42 12.60 1.41
CA GLN A 12 5.36 12.82 2.85
C GLN A 12 4.40 13.97 3.23
N ALA A 13 4.42 15.08 2.48
CA ALA A 13 3.55 16.23 2.72
C ALA A 13 2.06 15.92 2.47
N ILE A 14 1.76 15.00 1.53
CA ILE A 14 0.39 14.59 1.20
C ILE A 14 -0.15 13.55 2.20
N LEU A 15 0.68 12.58 2.58
CA LEU A 15 0.25 11.40 3.36
C LEU A 15 0.64 11.45 4.85
N GLY A 16 1.51 12.37 5.24
CA GLY A 16 1.99 12.47 6.61
C GLY A 16 2.90 11.32 7.05
N ASP A 17 3.63 10.72 6.11
CA ASP A 17 4.55 9.60 6.37
C ASP A 17 5.44 9.82 7.59
N ARG A 18 5.55 8.81 8.46
CA ARG A 18 6.24 8.93 9.75
C ARG A 18 7.31 7.87 10.00
N LEU A 19 7.52 6.94 9.09
CA LEU A 19 8.56 5.92 9.27
C LEU A 19 9.94 6.57 9.31
N ARG A 20 10.65 6.37 10.41
CA ARG A 20 11.88 7.10 10.72
C ARG A 20 13.01 6.85 9.75
N LEU A 21 13.17 5.62 9.26
CA LEU A 21 14.20 5.27 8.28
C LEU A 21 14.00 5.97 6.91
N SER A 22 12.81 6.49 6.66
CA SER A 22 12.49 7.29 5.47
C SER A 22 12.66 8.79 5.68
N LEU A 23 12.72 9.24 6.93
CA LEU A 23 12.81 10.66 7.29
C LEU A 23 14.20 11.07 7.80
N ASP A 24 15.01 10.10 8.25
CA ASP A 24 16.31 10.33 8.87
C ASP A 24 17.41 9.51 8.16
N ALA A 25 18.24 10.20 7.38
CA ALA A 25 19.33 9.60 6.62
C ALA A 25 20.41 9.01 7.53
N GLU A 26 20.70 9.67 8.65
CA GLU A 26 21.73 9.21 9.60
C GLU A 26 21.28 7.95 10.34
N LEU A 27 19.99 7.89 10.69
CA LEU A 27 19.39 6.68 11.26
C LEU A 27 19.37 5.55 10.24
N ALA A 28 18.97 5.81 8.99
CA ALA A 28 18.99 4.83 7.92
C ALA A 28 20.41 4.28 7.68
N HIS A 29 21.43 5.14 7.68
CA HIS A 29 22.83 4.72 7.58
C HIS A 29 23.23 3.81 8.75
N ALA A 30 22.91 4.19 9.98
CA ALA A 30 23.29 3.43 11.17
C ALA A 30 22.61 2.06 11.27
N VAL A 31 21.34 1.97 10.80
CA VAL A 31 20.51 0.75 10.89
C VAL A 31 20.72 -0.18 9.70
N VAL A 32 20.78 0.37 8.49
CA VAL A 32 20.74 -0.39 7.23
C VAL A 32 22.05 -0.32 6.45
N GLY A 33 22.94 0.62 6.80
CA GLY A 33 24.14 0.90 6.01
C GLY A 33 23.86 1.66 4.71
N ALA A 34 22.68 2.28 4.59
CA ALA A 34 22.27 2.98 3.39
C ALA A 34 23.01 4.32 3.21
N ASN A 35 23.20 4.76 1.96
CA ASN A 35 23.80 6.05 1.62
C ASN A 35 22.74 7.17 1.47
N GLY A 36 21.70 7.13 2.29
CA GLY A 36 20.57 8.09 2.29
C GLY A 36 19.35 7.48 2.95
N PRO A 37 18.27 8.24 3.09
CA PRO A 37 17.03 7.72 3.68
C PRO A 37 16.43 6.63 2.79
N LEU A 38 15.81 5.64 3.41
CA LEU A 38 15.03 4.65 2.66
C LEU A 38 13.83 5.33 1.99
N ALA A 39 13.50 4.88 0.79
CA ALA A 39 12.23 5.26 0.21
C ALA A 39 11.08 4.70 1.07
N HIS A 40 10.10 5.55 1.37
CA HIS A 40 8.94 5.12 2.17
C HIS A 40 8.20 3.97 1.46
N PRO A 41 7.81 2.89 2.19
CA PRO A 41 7.15 1.74 1.57
C PRO A 41 5.91 2.09 0.74
N SER A 42 5.09 3.06 1.20
CA SER A 42 3.94 3.53 0.40
C SER A 42 4.38 4.19 -0.89
N LEU A 43 5.44 5.00 -0.90
CA LEU A 43 5.95 5.61 -2.14
C LEU A 43 6.39 4.54 -3.15
N VAL A 44 7.07 3.50 -2.67
CA VAL A 44 7.51 2.36 -3.52
C VAL A 44 6.30 1.64 -4.12
N CYS A 45 5.30 1.33 -3.29
CA CYS A 45 4.05 0.70 -3.72
C CYS A 45 3.29 1.59 -4.71
N ASP A 46 3.15 2.87 -4.41
CA ASP A 46 2.38 3.81 -5.21
C ASP A 46 3.00 4.03 -6.58
N VAL A 47 4.34 4.09 -6.68
CA VAL A 47 5.06 4.15 -7.97
C VAL A 47 4.87 2.85 -8.75
N ALA A 48 4.96 1.68 -8.11
CA ALA A 48 4.74 0.40 -8.75
C ALA A 48 3.30 0.26 -9.29
N ILE A 49 2.32 0.65 -8.50
CA ILE A 49 0.90 0.67 -8.90
C ILE A 49 0.68 1.67 -10.03
N GLY A 50 1.23 2.89 -9.90
CA GLY A 50 1.10 3.95 -10.90
C GLY A 50 1.62 3.51 -12.27
N GLN A 51 2.82 2.93 -12.33
CA GLN A 51 3.40 2.39 -13.57
C GLN A 51 2.51 1.31 -14.21
N SER A 52 1.75 0.55 -13.42
CA SER A 52 0.82 -0.48 -13.92
C SER A 52 -0.47 0.08 -14.50
N THR A 53 -0.81 1.35 -14.22
CA THR A 53 -2.08 1.95 -14.65
C THR A 53 -2.14 2.25 -16.14
N LEU A 54 -1.02 2.23 -16.87
CA LEU A 54 -1.01 2.27 -18.33
C LEU A 54 -1.86 1.16 -18.95
N ALA A 55 -1.88 -0.02 -18.34
CA ALA A 55 -2.71 -1.16 -18.77
C ALA A 55 -4.18 -1.04 -18.32
N THR A 56 -4.49 -0.16 -17.35
CA THR A 56 -5.81 -0.08 -16.70
C THR A 56 -6.36 1.34 -16.62
N GLN A 57 -6.11 2.17 -17.63
CA GLN A 57 -6.53 3.59 -17.65
C GLN A 57 -8.04 3.81 -17.41
N ARG A 58 -8.88 2.84 -17.84
CA ARG A 58 -10.33 2.88 -17.70
C ARG A 58 -10.84 2.12 -16.48
N VAL A 59 -9.97 1.84 -15.51
CA VAL A 59 -10.39 1.13 -14.29
C VAL A 59 -11.53 1.85 -13.59
N LYS A 60 -12.54 1.07 -13.17
CA LYS A 60 -13.68 1.56 -12.39
C LYS A 60 -13.44 1.44 -10.90
N ALA A 61 -12.74 0.37 -10.47
CA ALA A 61 -12.34 0.13 -9.11
C ALA A 61 -11.18 -0.87 -9.09
N ASN A 62 -10.32 -0.77 -8.10
CA ASN A 62 -9.42 -1.84 -7.71
C ASN A 62 -10.09 -2.59 -6.55
N LEU A 63 -10.28 -3.92 -6.68
CA LEU A 63 -11.05 -4.69 -5.71
C LEU A 63 -10.17 -5.16 -4.57
N PHE A 64 -8.96 -5.64 -4.88
CA PHE A 64 -8.02 -6.12 -3.88
C PHE A 64 -6.56 -5.97 -4.29
N TYR A 65 -5.70 -5.98 -3.28
CA TYR A 65 -4.30 -6.34 -3.38
C TYR A 65 -4.05 -7.61 -2.55
N ARG A 66 -3.16 -8.50 -3.03
CA ARG A 66 -2.81 -9.76 -2.37
C ARG A 66 -1.33 -10.04 -2.47
N GLY A 67 -0.77 -10.69 -1.47
CA GLY A 67 0.56 -11.27 -1.47
C GLY A 67 1.68 -10.28 -1.76
N LEU A 68 1.55 -9.02 -1.32
CA LEU A 68 2.60 -8.04 -1.50
C LEU A 68 3.78 -8.37 -0.61
N THR A 69 4.96 -8.48 -1.22
CA THR A 69 6.20 -8.83 -0.53
C THR A 69 7.31 -7.88 -0.93
N PHE A 70 7.95 -7.26 0.05
CA PHE A 70 9.21 -6.54 -0.13
C PHE A 70 10.37 -7.51 -0.11
N TYR A 71 11.17 -7.50 -1.18
CA TYR A 71 12.42 -8.26 -1.31
C TYR A 71 13.63 -7.38 -1.02
N ARG A 72 13.44 -6.06 -1.06
CA ARG A 72 14.47 -5.04 -0.87
C ARG A 72 13.82 -3.71 -0.57
N TYR A 73 14.50 -2.88 0.19
CA TYR A 73 14.12 -1.49 0.44
C TYR A 73 15.01 -0.57 -0.37
N PRO A 74 14.49 0.11 -1.40
CA PRO A 74 15.26 1.09 -2.17
C PRO A 74 15.57 2.33 -1.34
N VAL A 75 16.64 3.01 -1.69
CA VAL A 75 17.01 4.33 -1.15
C VAL A 75 16.53 5.44 -2.07
N ILE A 76 16.42 6.65 -1.56
CA ILE A 76 16.17 7.82 -2.39
C ILE A 76 17.33 7.98 -3.36
N GLY A 77 17.01 8.05 -4.66
CA GLY A 77 17.95 8.01 -5.80
C GLY A 77 17.83 6.74 -6.64
N ASP A 78 17.30 5.65 -6.11
CA ASP A 78 17.05 4.43 -6.89
C ASP A 78 15.97 4.66 -7.94
N THR A 79 16.05 3.91 -9.05
CA THR A 79 15.07 3.95 -10.14
C THR A 79 14.30 2.63 -10.21
N LEU A 80 12.98 2.72 -10.18
CA LEU A 80 12.08 1.58 -10.21
C LEU A 80 11.46 1.36 -11.58
N PHE A 81 11.39 0.07 -11.98
CA PHE A 81 10.74 -0.40 -13.19
C PHE A 81 9.75 -1.50 -12.82
N THR A 82 8.49 -1.34 -13.23
CA THR A 82 7.44 -2.32 -12.92
C THR A 82 6.96 -3.02 -14.19
N ARG A 83 7.05 -4.35 -14.17
CA ARG A 83 6.40 -5.23 -15.15
C ARG A 83 5.00 -5.54 -14.65
N THR A 84 4.02 -5.44 -15.54
CA THR A 84 2.63 -5.84 -15.30
C THR A 84 2.28 -7.01 -16.19
N GLU A 85 1.74 -8.06 -15.59
CA GLU A 85 1.34 -9.30 -16.27
C GLU A 85 -0.12 -9.63 -15.95
N VAL A 86 -0.93 -9.95 -16.97
CA VAL A 86 -2.30 -10.45 -16.77
C VAL A 86 -2.22 -11.92 -16.39
N VAL A 87 -2.73 -12.26 -15.21
CA VAL A 87 -2.69 -13.63 -14.64
C VAL A 87 -4.06 -14.28 -14.51
N GLY A 88 -5.14 -13.55 -14.77
CA GLY A 88 -6.48 -14.07 -14.80
C GLY A 88 -7.50 -13.04 -15.28
N LEU A 89 -8.51 -13.52 -15.99
CA LEU A 89 -9.60 -12.70 -16.53
C LEU A 89 -10.95 -13.34 -16.21
N ARG A 90 -11.90 -12.51 -15.80
CA ARG A 90 -13.26 -12.97 -15.50
C ARG A 90 -14.28 -11.91 -15.89
N GLN A 91 -15.30 -12.31 -16.65
CA GLN A 91 -16.43 -11.44 -16.90
C GLN A 91 -17.38 -11.41 -15.70
N ASN A 92 -17.84 -10.22 -15.33
CA ASN A 92 -18.87 -10.06 -14.31
C ASN A 92 -20.24 -10.44 -14.85
N SER A 93 -21.10 -10.97 -13.97
CA SER A 93 -22.51 -11.22 -14.31
C SER A 93 -23.19 -9.92 -14.75
N ALA A 94 -24.00 -10.01 -15.80
CA ALA A 94 -24.77 -8.88 -16.30
C ALA A 94 -25.75 -8.35 -15.22
N LYS A 95 -25.82 -7.04 -15.09
CA LYS A 95 -26.76 -6.35 -14.19
C LYS A 95 -27.66 -5.42 -15.02
N PRO A 96 -28.99 -5.47 -14.84
CA PRO A 96 -29.90 -4.58 -15.56
C PRO A 96 -29.48 -3.09 -15.37
N GLY A 97 -29.50 -2.34 -16.48
CA GLY A 97 -29.21 -0.90 -16.48
C GLY A 97 -27.73 -0.53 -16.23
N ARG A 98 -26.80 -1.51 -16.15
CA ARG A 98 -25.37 -1.25 -15.99
C ARG A 98 -24.57 -1.72 -17.20
N ALA A 99 -23.59 -0.92 -17.61
CA ALA A 99 -22.65 -1.31 -18.64
C ALA A 99 -21.87 -2.56 -18.19
N PRO A 100 -21.62 -3.53 -19.10
CA PRO A 100 -20.92 -4.75 -18.76
C PRO A 100 -19.47 -4.48 -18.35
N THR A 101 -18.99 -5.26 -17.39
CA THR A 101 -17.62 -5.16 -16.83
C THR A 101 -16.98 -6.52 -16.69
N GLY A 102 -15.67 -6.53 -16.57
CA GLY A 102 -14.88 -7.71 -16.25
C GLY A 102 -13.83 -7.38 -15.20
N LEU A 103 -13.21 -8.41 -14.69
CA LEU A 103 -12.09 -8.37 -13.74
C LEU A 103 -10.82 -8.81 -14.44
N ALA A 104 -9.74 -8.08 -14.22
CA ALA A 104 -8.40 -8.46 -14.63
C ALA A 104 -7.53 -8.57 -13.37
N ALA A 105 -7.08 -9.78 -13.07
CA ALA A 105 -6.07 -10.02 -12.07
C ALA A 105 -4.70 -9.81 -12.71
N LEU A 106 -3.89 -8.98 -12.07
CA LEU A 106 -2.58 -8.54 -12.55
C LEU A 106 -1.52 -8.89 -11.53
N ARG A 107 -0.37 -9.40 -11.99
CA ARG A 107 0.86 -9.48 -11.19
C ARG A 107 1.75 -8.30 -11.53
N MET A 108 2.25 -7.63 -10.52
CA MET A 108 3.24 -6.57 -10.64
C MET A 108 4.55 -7.03 -10.02
N THR A 109 5.62 -6.98 -10.82
CA THR A 109 6.98 -7.25 -10.37
C THR A 109 7.82 -6.01 -10.59
N THR A 110 8.36 -5.44 -9.51
CA THR A 110 9.16 -4.21 -9.55
C THR A 110 10.62 -4.52 -9.28
N ILE A 111 11.50 -4.03 -10.14
CA ILE A 111 12.95 -4.13 -10.01
C ILE A 111 13.59 -2.75 -9.93
N ASP A 112 14.82 -2.71 -9.41
CA ASP A 112 15.64 -1.49 -9.42
C ASP A 112 16.47 -1.35 -10.72
N GLN A 113 17.29 -0.30 -10.79
CA GLN A 113 18.11 0.04 -11.97
C GLN A 113 19.18 -0.99 -12.31
N VAL A 114 19.50 -1.91 -11.41
CA VAL A 114 20.46 -3.01 -11.66
C VAL A 114 19.79 -4.38 -11.76
N GLY A 115 18.44 -4.40 -11.86
CA GLY A 115 17.65 -5.60 -12.09
C GLY A 115 17.35 -6.42 -10.84
N ARG A 116 17.59 -5.89 -9.62
CA ARG A 116 17.28 -6.59 -8.37
C ARG A 116 15.80 -6.45 -8.03
N LEU A 117 15.18 -7.55 -7.61
CA LEU A 117 13.78 -7.57 -7.20
C LEU A 117 13.57 -6.70 -5.96
N VAL A 118 12.61 -5.77 -6.04
CA VAL A 118 12.22 -4.87 -4.96
C VAL A 118 10.88 -5.29 -4.38
N LEU A 119 9.88 -5.51 -5.22
CA LEU A 119 8.49 -5.72 -4.82
C LEU A 119 7.79 -6.65 -5.79
N ASP A 120 6.97 -7.57 -5.27
CA ASP A 120 6.07 -8.42 -6.06
C ASP A 120 4.70 -8.47 -5.39
N PHE A 121 3.63 -8.37 -6.16
CA PHE A 121 2.26 -8.40 -5.63
C PHE A 121 1.22 -8.60 -6.73
N TYR A 122 -0.02 -8.86 -6.29
CA TYR A 122 -1.17 -9.01 -7.17
C TYR A 122 -2.23 -7.95 -6.87
N ARG A 123 -2.93 -7.50 -7.92
CA ARG A 123 -4.12 -6.67 -7.79
C ARG A 123 -5.21 -7.11 -8.75
N CYS A 124 -6.46 -6.76 -8.44
CA CYS A 124 -7.60 -7.04 -9.31
C CYS A 124 -8.30 -5.74 -9.70
N ALA A 125 -8.27 -5.43 -10.99
CA ALA A 125 -8.90 -4.25 -11.56
C ALA A 125 -10.25 -4.61 -12.20
N MET A 126 -11.31 -3.85 -11.88
CA MET A 126 -12.59 -3.91 -12.59
C MET A 126 -12.56 -2.94 -13.77
N LEU A 127 -12.76 -3.47 -14.97
CA LEU A 127 -12.69 -2.74 -16.23
C LEU A 127 -14.01 -2.82 -17.00
N PRO A 128 -14.40 -1.78 -17.76
CA PRO A 128 -15.48 -1.90 -18.71
C PRO A 128 -15.10 -2.87 -19.83
N LEU A 129 -16.04 -3.62 -20.38
CA LEU A 129 -15.79 -4.38 -21.60
C LEU A 129 -15.61 -3.44 -22.80
N SER A 130 -15.01 -3.95 -23.87
CA SER A 130 -14.92 -3.22 -25.14
C SER A 130 -16.33 -2.87 -25.67
N PRO A 131 -16.50 -1.74 -26.37
CA PRO A 131 -17.79 -1.38 -26.95
C PRO A 131 -18.33 -2.52 -27.85
N GLY A 132 -19.58 -2.90 -27.60
CA GLY A 132 -20.24 -3.98 -28.32
C GLY A 132 -19.95 -5.40 -27.85
N ALA A 133 -18.99 -5.59 -26.93
CA ALA A 133 -18.72 -6.91 -26.35
C ALA A 133 -19.81 -7.25 -25.32
N THR A 134 -20.45 -8.42 -25.51
CA THR A 134 -21.48 -8.95 -24.60
C THR A 134 -21.00 -10.19 -23.87
N ASP A 135 -20.08 -10.94 -24.48
CA ASP A 135 -19.43 -12.12 -23.94
C ASP A 135 -17.95 -12.12 -24.31
N THR A 136 -17.08 -12.37 -23.32
CA THR A 136 -15.63 -12.43 -23.48
C THR A 136 -15.10 -13.86 -23.44
N GLY A 137 -15.90 -14.82 -23.00
CA GLY A 137 -15.48 -16.21 -22.76
C GLY A 137 -14.55 -16.39 -21.56
N HIS A 138 -14.24 -15.33 -20.81
CA HIS A 138 -13.33 -15.40 -19.66
C HIS A 138 -14.08 -15.66 -18.35
N ALA A 139 -13.70 -16.73 -17.64
CA ALA A 139 -14.34 -17.18 -16.40
C ALA A 139 -13.34 -17.75 -15.37
N ASP A 140 -12.12 -17.20 -15.35
CA ASP A 140 -11.06 -17.68 -14.45
C ASP A 140 -11.48 -17.55 -12.98
N ASP A 141 -11.01 -18.49 -12.15
CA ASP A 141 -11.11 -18.37 -10.69
C ASP A 141 -10.02 -17.45 -10.17
N LEU A 142 -10.43 -16.26 -9.74
CA LEU A 142 -9.53 -15.25 -9.19
C LEU A 142 -9.36 -15.32 -7.67
N THR A 143 -10.03 -16.26 -6.99
CA THR A 143 -10.05 -16.34 -5.52
C THR A 143 -8.71 -16.75 -4.93
N ARG A 144 -7.90 -17.50 -5.67
CA ARG A 144 -6.58 -17.99 -5.24
C ARG A 144 -5.41 -17.13 -5.72
N ILE A 145 -5.67 -16.07 -6.47
CA ILE A 145 -4.61 -15.19 -6.98
C ILE A 145 -3.94 -14.46 -5.80
N GLY A 146 -2.62 -14.64 -5.68
CA GLY A 146 -1.81 -14.00 -4.63
C GLY A 146 -2.00 -14.57 -3.23
N VAL A 147 -2.58 -15.77 -3.10
CA VAL A 147 -2.74 -16.51 -1.84
C VAL A 147 -1.71 -17.64 -1.80
N ASP A 148 -1.20 -17.98 -0.62
CA ASP A 148 -0.26 -19.11 -0.39
C ASP A 148 1.04 -19.00 -1.22
N LEU A 149 1.67 -17.86 -1.23
CA LEU A 149 2.90 -17.60 -2.01
C LEU A 149 4.18 -18.22 -1.43
N GLY A 150 4.08 -18.92 -0.30
CA GLY A 150 5.22 -19.52 0.39
C GLY A 150 5.97 -18.51 1.29
N ALA A 151 7.11 -18.96 1.85
CA ALA A 151 7.91 -18.12 2.75
C ALA A 151 8.58 -16.97 1.96
N ALA A 152 8.36 -15.75 2.42
CA ALA A 152 9.06 -14.58 1.91
C ALA A 152 10.49 -14.53 2.47
N PRO A 153 11.46 -13.96 1.75
CA PRO A 153 12.79 -13.67 2.30
C PRO A 153 12.67 -12.64 3.42
N ASP A 154 13.64 -12.62 4.32
CA ASP A 154 13.79 -11.55 5.31
C ASP A 154 14.80 -10.49 4.79
N PRO A 155 14.35 -9.43 4.12
CA PRO A 155 15.23 -8.39 3.60
C PRO A 155 15.79 -7.47 4.70
N THR A 156 15.40 -7.71 5.96
CA THR A 156 15.81 -6.94 7.14
C THR A 156 16.77 -7.73 8.04
N ALA A 157 17.22 -8.91 7.59
CA ALA A 157 18.03 -9.82 8.41
C ALA A 157 19.32 -9.18 8.98
N ASP A 158 19.94 -8.29 8.21
CA ASP A 158 21.19 -7.61 8.57
C ASP A 158 20.98 -6.22 9.19
N TRP A 159 19.73 -5.83 9.48
CA TRP A 159 19.47 -4.51 10.07
C TRP A 159 19.86 -4.44 11.53
N ASN A 160 20.49 -3.32 11.93
CA ASN A 160 21.00 -3.09 13.26
C ASN A 160 19.92 -2.49 14.18
N ALA A 161 19.14 -3.35 14.85
CA ALA A 161 18.10 -2.94 15.80
C ALA A 161 18.67 -2.16 16.99
N ALA A 162 19.88 -2.48 17.46
CA ALA A 162 20.51 -1.76 18.57
C ALA A 162 20.78 -0.30 18.21
N ALA A 163 21.30 -0.02 17.00
CA ALA A 163 21.50 1.34 16.52
C ALA A 163 20.22 2.13 16.39
N PHE A 164 19.09 1.46 16.06
CA PHE A 164 17.78 2.09 16.06
C PHE A 164 17.35 2.49 17.48
N ARG A 165 17.40 1.54 18.43
CA ARG A 165 16.97 1.74 19.81
C ARG A 165 17.79 2.77 20.56
N GLU A 166 19.08 2.90 20.24
CA GLU A 166 19.95 3.92 20.82
C GLU A 166 19.49 5.35 20.47
N ARG A 167 18.95 5.55 19.28
CA ARG A 167 18.58 6.86 18.75
C ARG A 167 17.10 7.18 18.83
N VAL A 168 16.26 6.16 18.92
CA VAL A 168 14.79 6.29 18.93
C VAL A 168 14.25 5.82 20.27
N PRO A 169 13.60 6.70 21.06
CA PRO A 169 13.02 6.33 22.34
C PRO A 169 11.89 5.31 22.20
N GLY A 170 11.70 4.51 23.26
CA GLY A 170 10.63 3.50 23.34
C GLY A 170 9.21 4.08 23.26
N PRO A 171 8.18 3.21 23.28
CA PRO A 171 8.28 1.78 23.57
C PRO A 171 8.91 1.00 22.42
N HIS A 172 9.83 0.09 22.76
CA HIS A 172 10.38 -0.88 21.83
C HIS A 172 9.48 -2.13 21.76
N PHE A 173 9.85 -3.08 20.87
CA PHE A 173 9.06 -4.30 20.67
C PHE A 173 8.84 -5.06 22.00
N TYR A 174 7.60 -5.47 22.23
CA TYR A 174 7.20 -6.37 23.30
C TYR A 174 6.02 -7.25 22.83
N PRO A 175 6.06 -8.58 23.13
CA PRO A 175 5.05 -9.52 22.61
C PRO A 175 3.63 -9.26 23.12
N ASP A 176 3.48 -8.74 24.35
CA ASP A 176 2.18 -8.54 25.00
C ASP A 176 1.30 -7.46 24.34
N ILE A 177 1.83 -6.76 23.31
CA ILE A 177 1.03 -5.86 22.50
C ILE A 177 0.00 -6.61 21.64
N ALA A 178 0.21 -7.90 21.38
CA ALA A 178 -0.73 -8.74 20.63
C ALA A 178 -2.12 -8.74 21.27
N GLY A 179 -3.15 -8.66 20.43
CA GLY A 179 -4.56 -8.57 20.85
C GLY A 179 -5.04 -7.14 21.14
N SER A 180 -4.16 -6.14 21.12
CA SER A 180 -4.57 -4.74 21.31
C SER A 180 -5.23 -4.17 20.06
N VAL A 181 -6.11 -3.18 20.27
CA VAL A 181 -6.73 -2.36 19.22
C VAL A 181 -6.44 -0.92 19.54
N LEU A 182 -5.80 -0.23 18.62
CA LEU A 182 -5.39 1.16 18.76
C LEU A 182 -6.18 2.02 17.76
N ARG A 183 -6.85 3.07 18.22
CA ARG A 183 -7.58 4.00 17.36
C ARG A 183 -6.74 5.23 17.07
N SER A 184 -6.61 5.57 15.79
CA SER A 184 -5.91 6.78 15.36
C SER A 184 -6.78 8.03 15.54
N THR A 185 -6.14 9.19 15.46
CA THR A 185 -6.84 10.44 15.15
C THR A 185 -7.28 10.45 13.69
N GLY A 186 -8.28 11.26 13.36
CA GLY A 186 -8.70 11.49 11.98
C GLY A 186 -7.68 12.34 11.21
N ASP A 187 -7.56 12.09 9.90
CA ASP A 187 -6.79 12.93 8.99
C ASP A 187 -7.57 13.15 7.69
N VAL A 188 -7.39 14.33 7.07
CA VAL A 188 -8.15 14.73 5.90
C VAL A 188 -7.48 14.22 4.60
N VAL A 189 -8.29 13.69 3.71
CA VAL A 189 -7.86 13.35 2.34
C VAL A 189 -7.75 14.64 1.53
N SER A 190 -6.53 15.04 1.20
CA SER A 190 -6.23 16.24 0.42
C SER A 190 -5.18 15.97 -0.65
N SER A 191 -5.13 16.80 -1.69
CA SER A 191 -4.14 16.66 -2.78
C SER A 191 -4.17 15.30 -3.48
N ALA A 192 -5.35 14.71 -3.63
CA ALA A 192 -5.50 13.38 -4.22
C ALA A 192 -5.07 13.32 -5.70
N PRO A 193 -5.39 14.29 -6.57
CA PRO A 193 -4.87 14.31 -7.93
C PRO A 193 -3.35 14.52 -8.01
N GLU A 194 -2.76 15.24 -7.05
CA GLU A 194 -1.33 15.47 -6.97
C GLU A 194 -0.59 14.17 -6.68
N LEU A 195 -1.06 13.37 -5.72
CA LEU A 195 -0.49 12.06 -5.42
C LEU A 195 -0.58 11.13 -6.64
N ALA A 196 -1.72 11.10 -7.33
CA ALA A 196 -1.88 10.29 -8.54
C ALA A 196 -0.87 10.70 -9.63
N ARG A 197 -0.64 12.00 -9.85
CA ARG A 197 0.38 12.48 -10.80
C ARG A 197 1.79 12.16 -10.36
N LEU A 198 2.09 12.36 -9.07
CA LEU A 198 3.41 12.09 -8.46
C LEU A 198 3.84 10.65 -8.70
N THR A 199 2.91 9.72 -8.61
CA THR A 199 3.15 8.28 -8.69
C THR A 199 2.89 7.70 -10.08
N LEU A 200 2.71 8.54 -11.11
CA LEU A 200 2.45 8.16 -12.51
C LEU A 200 1.13 7.40 -12.71
N ASN A 201 0.17 7.55 -11.82
CA ASN A 201 -1.14 6.94 -11.96
C ASN A 201 -1.98 7.71 -12.99
N VAL A 202 -2.29 7.07 -14.11
CA VAL A 202 -3.05 7.66 -15.23
C VAL A 202 -4.51 7.17 -15.31
N ALA A 203 -5.00 6.48 -14.28
CA ALA A 203 -6.37 6.01 -14.25
C ALA A 203 -7.35 7.20 -14.22
N ALA A 204 -8.19 7.29 -15.25
CA ALA A 204 -9.05 8.46 -15.48
C ALA A 204 -10.00 8.77 -14.30
N THR A 205 -10.40 7.77 -13.54
CA THR A 205 -11.28 7.93 -12.37
C THR A 205 -10.68 8.82 -11.26
N HIS A 206 -9.35 9.00 -11.23
CA HIS A 206 -8.67 9.84 -10.24
C HIS A 206 -8.46 11.28 -10.72
N HIS A 207 -8.66 11.55 -12.02
CA HIS A 207 -8.35 12.83 -12.65
C HIS A 207 -9.56 13.56 -13.20
N ASP A 208 -10.58 12.80 -13.70
CA ASP A 208 -11.69 13.35 -14.46
C ASP A 208 -13.03 13.03 -13.78
N SER A 209 -13.71 14.06 -13.26
CA SER A 209 -15.01 13.93 -12.61
C SER A 209 -16.14 13.47 -13.55
N ARG A 210 -15.94 13.55 -14.87
CA ARG A 210 -16.89 13.02 -15.86
C ARG A 210 -16.90 11.49 -15.86
N VAL A 211 -15.86 10.86 -15.31
CA VAL A 211 -15.77 9.42 -15.16
C VAL A 211 -16.39 9.02 -13.82
N GLY A 212 -17.67 8.64 -13.83
CA GLY A 212 -18.37 8.20 -12.61
C GLY A 212 -19.03 9.30 -11.77
N GLY A 213 -19.04 10.57 -12.24
CA GLY A 213 -19.72 11.70 -11.60
C GLY A 213 -18.89 12.43 -10.55
N GLN A 214 -18.10 11.73 -9.74
CA GLN A 214 -17.17 12.29 -8.76
C GLN A 214 -15.83 11.57 -8.84
N ARG A 215 -14.73 12.32 -8.74
CA ARG A 215 -13.39 11.70 -8.72
C ARG A 215 -13.24 10.79 -7.51
N LEU A 216 -12.86 9.54 -7.75
CA LEU A 216 -12.44 8.63 -6.69
C LEU A 216 -10.99 8.94 -6.30
N VAL A 217 -10.73 8.94 -5.02
CA VAL A 217 -9.37 8.98 -4.49
C VAL A 217 -8.63 7.70 -4.88
N TYR A 218 -7.37 7.83 -5.23
CA TYR A 218 -6.49 6.71 -5.51
C TYR A 218 -6.34 5.82 -4.26
N GLY A 219 -6.47 4.50 -4.41
CA GLY A 219 -6.42 3.58 -3.27
C GLY A 219 -5.16 3.65 -2.44
N GLY A 220 -4.01 3.94 -3.07
CA GLY A 220 -2.75 4.18 -2.38
C GLY A 220 -2.79 5.36 -1.41
N HIS A 221 -3.61 6.38 -1.66
CA HIS A 221 -3.82 7.48 -0.73
C HIS A 221 -4.42 7.01 0.59
N THR A 222 -5.49 6.21 0.52
CA THR A 222 -6.13 5.64 1.71
C THR A 222 -5.18 4.74 2.49
N ILE A 223 -4.40 3.90 1.78
CA ILE A 223 -3.39 3.01 2.39
C ILE A 223 -2.26 3.83 3.02
N GLY A 224 -1.80 4.88 2.35
CA GLY A 224 -0.74 5.75 2.83
C GLY A 224 -1.12 6.49 4.11
N LEU A 225 -2.33 7.07 4.18
CA LEU A 225 -2.86 7.67 5.41
C LEU A 225 -2.98 6.64 6.54
N ALA A 226 -3.46 5.42 6.24
CA ALA A 226 -3.54 4.34 7.21
C ALA A 226 -2.16 3.93 7.75
N LEU A 227 -1.12 3.90 6.90
CA LEU A 227 0.25 3.63 7.34
C LEU A 227 0.83 4.78 8.17
N ALA A 228 0.56 6.02 7.80
CA ALA A 228 0.96 7.18 8.59
C ALA A 228 0.32 7.14 9.99
N GLN A 229 -0.96 6.79 10.07
CA GLN A 229 -1.69 6.60 11.34
C GLN A 229 -1.10 5.42 12.15
N ALA A 230 -0.77 4.29 11.51
CA ALA A 230 -0.09 3.17 12.17
C ALA A 230 1.28 3.58 12.72
N GLY A 231 2.06 4.37 11.97
CA GLY A 231 3.34 4.93 12.41
C GLY A 231 3.23 5.94 13.58
N GLN A 232 2.08 6.60 13.73
CA GLN A 232 1.79 7.45 14.90
C GLN A 232 1.47 6.61 16.14
N LEU A 233 0.69 5.55 15.98
CA LEU A 233 0.28 4.65 17.06
C LEU A 233 1.43 3.74 17.51
N LEU A 234 2.31 3.38 16.59
CA LEU A 234 3.46 2.50 16.80
C LEU A 234 4.75 3.22 16.30
N PRO A 235 5.29 4.18 17.07
CA PRO A 235 6.36 5.07 16.60
C PRO A 235 7.69 4.37 16.31
N ASN A 236 7.88 3.13 16.76
CA ASN A 236 9.05 2.30 16.47
C ASN A 236 8.80 1.24 15.39
N LEU A 237 7.74 1.40 14.62
CA LEU A 237 7.51 0.66 13.41
C LEU A 237 8.59 1.04 12.38
N ALA A 238 9.50 0.08 12.09
CA ALA A 238 10.68 0.36 11.28
C ALA A 238 10.36 0.33 9.78
N THR A 239 9.58 -0.66 9.33
CA THR A 239 9.13 -0.79 7.94
C THR A 239 7.99 -1.79 7.80
N VAL A 240 7.33 -1.77 6.64
CA VAL A 240 6.36 -2.78 6.22
C VAL A 240 7.10 -3.90 5.49
N LEU A 241 6.85 -5.16 5.86
CA LEU A 241 7.47 -6.33 5.25
C LEU A 241 6.64 -6.86 4.05
N GLY A 242 5.32 -6.79 4.18
CA GLY A 242 4.42 -7.26 3.15
C GLY A 242 2.95 -7.10 3.52
N TRP A 243 2.05 -7.39 2.56
CA TRP A 243 0.60 -7.39 2.78
C TRP A 243 0.04 -8.77 2.47
N GLU A 244 -0.74 -9.29 3.38
CA GLU A 244 -1.55 -10.49 3.13
C GLU A 244 -2.72 -10.12 2.22
N SER A 245 -3.48 -9.11 2.62
CA SER A 245 -4.66 -8.64 1.91
C SER A 245 -4.88 -7.13 2.10
N CYS A 246 -5.46 -6.51 1.09
CA CYS A 246 -5.91 -5.12 1.16
C CYS A 246 -7.14 -4.96 0.28
N ASP A 247 -8.29 -4.77 0.91
CA ASP A 247 -9.60 -4.70 0.26
C ASP A 247 -10.20 -3.31 0.44
N HIS A 248 -10.44 -2.61 -0.69
CA HIS A 248 -11.20 -1.37 -0.69
C HIS A 248 -12.69 -1.69 -0.57
N THR A 249 -13.27 -1.37 0.58
CA THR A 249 -14.66 -1.73 0.93
C THR A 249 -15.66 -0.60 0.62
N GLY A 250 -15.16 0.62 0.40
CA GLY A 250 -15.97 1.77 0.04
C GLY A 250 -15.19 2.84 -0.73
N PRO A 251 -15.88 3.73 -1.47
CA PRO A 251 -15.23 4.85 -2.15
C PRO A 251 -14.73 5.88 -1.14
N VAL A 252 -13.63 6.56 -1.48
CA VAL A 252 -13.10 7.71 -0.75
C VAL A 252 -13.01 8.89 -1.70
N HIS A 253 -13.35 10.06 -1.19
CA HIS A 253 -13.33 11.31 -1.94
C HIS A 253 -12.43 12.34 -1.25
N GLU A 254 -11.95 13.30 -2.02
CA GLU A 254 -11.19 14.42 -1.47
C GLU A 254 -12.05 15.23 -0.52
N GLY A 255 -11.51 15.55 0.67
CA GLY A 255 -12.23 16.17 1.77
C GLY A 255 -12.78 15.19 2.82
N ASP A 256 -12.84 13.90 2.54
CA ASP A 256 -13.19 12.90 3.56
C ASP A 256 -12.17 12.96 4.71
N THR A 257 -12.64 12.76 5.94
CA THR A 257 -11.77 12.55 7.10
C THR A 257 -11.69 11.06 7.38
N LEU A 258 -10.47 10.51 7.40
CA LEU A 258 -10.23 9.08 7.63
C LEU A 258 -9.57 8.83 8.98
N TYR A 259 -9.99 7.78 9.68
CA TYR A 259 -9.30 7.23 10.84
C TYR A 259 -9.23 5.70 10.76
N SER A 260 -8.32 5.10 11.53
CA SER A 260 -8.08 3.66 11.53
C SER A 260 -8.27 3.07 12.92
N ASP A 261 -8.91 1.89 12.98
CA ASP A 261 -8.75 0.94 14.07
C ASP A 261 -7.64 -0.03 13.68
N LEU A 262 -6.48 0.09 14.32
CA LEU A 262 -5.31 -0.75 14.12
C LEU A 262 -5.34 -1.90 15.12
N HIS A 263 -5.59 -3.11 14.64
CA HIS A 263 -5.54 -4.34 15.41
C HIS A 263 -4.14 -4.94 15.33
N VAL A 264 -3.53 -5.24 16.46
CA VAL A 264 -2.29 -6.03 16.53
C VAL A 264 -2.71 -7.49 16.66
N GLU A 265 -2.84 -8.20 15.54
CA GLU A 265 -3.34 -9.58 15.52
C GLU A 265 -2.30 -10.57 16.08
N ALA A 266 -1.00 -10.31 15.87
CA ALA A 266 0.10 -11.09 16.42
C ALA A 266 1.36 -10.24 16.59
N ALA A 267 2.24 -10.66 17.51
CA ALA A 267 3.56 -10.10 17.75
C ALA A 267 4.57 -11.22 17.96
N ALA A 268 5.42 -11.47 16.97
CA ALA A 268 6.40 -12.55 16.99
C ALA A 268 7.81 -11.99 17.16
N PRO A 269 8.54 -12.37 18.24
CA PRO A 269 9.91 -11.90 18.43
C PRO A 269 10.86 -12.48 17.37
N LEU A 270 11.81 -11.67 16.92
CA LEU A 270 12.89 -12.12 16.05
C LEU A 270 14.09 -12.61 16.88
N PRO A 271 14.84 -13.62 16.39
CA PRO A 271 16.03 -14.11 17.06
C PRO A 271 17.09 -13.02 17.26
N GLY A 272 17.91 -13.09 18.32
CA GLY A 272 19.03 -12.20 18.54
C GLY A 272 18.64 -10.78 18.94
N ASP A 273 17.52 -10.62 19.62
CA ASP A 273 17.01 -9.32 20.10
C ASP A 273 16.83 -8.27 18.97
N ARG A 274 16.45 -8.74 17.79
CA ARG A 274 16.23 -7.92 16.58
C ARG A 274 14.85 -7.26 16.54
N GLY A 275 14.14 -7.12 17.68
CA GLY A 275 12.75 -6.68 17.71
C GLY A 275 11.78 -7.79 17.35
N GLY A 276 10.74 -7.49 16.64
CA GLY A 276 9.75 -8.48 16.23
C GLY A 276 8.93 -8.08 15.02
N VAL A 277 8.22 -9.07 14.51
CA VAL A 277 7.24 -8.87 13.43
C VAL A 277 5.85 -8.74 14.03
N LEU A 278 5.19 -7.64 13.73
CA LEU A 278 3.78 -7.43 14.04
C LEU A 278 2.93 -7.85 12.83
N THR A 279 1.90 -8.66 13.07
CA THR A 279 0.81 -8.87 12.13
C THR A 279 -0.29 -7.87 12.48
N LEU A 280 -0.56 -6.96 11.57
CA LEU A 280 -1.43 -5.82 11.77
C LEU A 280 -2.63 -5.88 10.82
N ARG A 281 -3.80 -5.46 11.31
CA ARG A 281 -4.97 -5.20 10.49
C ARG A 281 -5.45 -3.77 10.73
N SER A 282 -5.39 -2.94 9.70
CA SER A 282 -5.96 -1.60 9.73
C SER A 282 -7.34 -1.61 9.09
N VAL A 283 -8.35 -1.31 9.87
CA VAL A 283 -9.72 -1.07 9.39
C VAL A 283 -9.93 0.44 9.36
N VAL A 284 -10.10 0.97 8.14
CA VAL A 284 -10.19 2.43 7.94
C VAL A 284 -11.64 2.85 7.73
N TYR A 285 -12.01 3.92 8.38
CA TYR A 285 -13.34 4.51 8.29
C TYR A 285 -13.26 5.95 7.75
N ALA A 286 -14.22 6.29 6.91
CA ALA A 286 -14.51 7.69 6.55
C ALA A 286 -15.61 8.20 7.47
N VAL A 287 -15.34 9.33 8.13
CA VAL A 287 -16.26 9.97 9.06
C VAL A 287 -17.52 10.43 8.31
N ALA A 288 -18.67 10.03 8.80
CA ALA A 288 -19.95 10.47 8.27
C ALA A 288 -20.39 11.79 8.88
N ALA A 289 -21.06 12.64 8.11
CA ALA A 289 -21.69 13.85 8.66
C ALA A 289 -22.88 13.52 9.58
N GLU A 290 -23.59 12.44 9.26
CA GLU A 290 -24.70 11.88 10.03
C GLU A 290 -24.70 10.35 9.92
N GLY A 291 -25.11 9.66 10.99
CA GLY A 291 -25.16 8.21 11.08
C GLY A 291 -23.82 7.56 11.38
N ASP A 292 -23.66 6.29 11.00
CA ASP A 292 -22.46 5.50 11.27
C ASP A 292 -21.35 5.81 10.25
N ASP A 293 -20.11 5.80 10.73
CA ASP A 293 -18.93 5.96 9.88
C ASP A 293 -18.81 4.80 8.89
N ARG A 294 -18.38 5.10 7.70
CA ARG A 294 -18.34 4.15 6.59
C ARG A 294 -16.97 3.49 6.49
N GLN A 295 -16.89 2.16 6.64
CA GLN A 295 -15.67 1.41 6.37
C GLN A 295 -15.27 1.57 4.89
N VAL A 296 -14.00 1.91 4.64
CA VAL A 296 -13.45 2.16 3.30
C VAL A 296 -12.28 1.27 2.95
N LEU A 297 -11.59 0.71 3.95
CA LEU A 297 -10.44 -0.19 3.75
C LEU A 297 -10.43 -1.26 4.84
N ASP A 298 -10.00 -2.48 4.47
CA ASP A 298 -9.59 -3.56 5.36
C ASP A 298 -8.23 -4.06 4.87
N TRP A 299 -7.17 -3.78 5.63
CA TRP A 299 -5.80 -4.02 5.21
C TRP A 299 -5.04 -4.82 6.26
N ARG A 300 -4.61 -6.05 5.88
CA ARG A 300 -3.73 -6.89 6.69
C ARG A 300 -2.31 -6.86 6.15
N PHE A 301 -1.36 -6.55 7.02
CA PHE A 301 0.04 -6.42 6.68
C PHE A 301 0.95 -6.86 7.82
N SER A 302 2.18 -7.19 7.47
CA SER A 302 3.25 -7.44 8.44
C SER A 302 4.24 -6.29 8.45
N ALA A 303 4.73 -5.95 9.63
CA ALA A 303 5.67 -4.87 9.82
C ALA A 303 6.76 -5.25 10.83
N LEU A 304 7.97 -4.77 10.59
CA LEU A 304 9.08 -4.86 11.54
C LEU A 304 8.93 -3.76 12.59
N HIS A 305 9.03 -4.14 13.85
CA HIS A 305 8.99 -3.24 15.00
C HIS A 305 10.24 -3.48 15.86
N PHE A 306 11.02 -2.41 16.10
CA PHE A 306 12.24 -2.47 16.92
C PHE A 306 12.01 -2.11 18.37
#